data_48f361690ba9f6d7eb27033439c522a0
#
_entry.id   48f361690ba9f6d7eb27033439c522a0
#
_cell.length_a   1.000
_cell.length_b   1.000
_cell.length_c   1.000
_cell.angle_alpha   90.00
_cell.angle_beta   90.00
_cell.angle_gamma   90.00
#
_symmetry.space_group_name_H-M   'P 1'
#
loop_
_entity.id
_entity.type
_entity.pdbx_description
1 polymer ?
#
loop_
_entity_poly.entity_id
_entity_poly.type
_entity_poly.pdbx_seq_one_letter_code
_entity_poly.pdbx_strand_id
1 'polypeptide(L)' 'MPIPKPKATETQEEFVSRCMSDDTMIIEYKRQDQRLAVCYVTWRDRNKKK' A
#
# COMPACT_ATOMS: atom_id res chain seq x y z
N MET A 1 0.33 -12.66 5.76
CA MET A 1 1.21 -11.53 6.07
C MET A 1 0.49 -10.23 5.86
N PRO A 2 0.56 -9.36 6.83
CA PRO A 2 -0.19 -8.11 6.71
C PRO A 2 0.45 -7.16 5.71
N ILE A 3 -0.38 -6.61 4.86
CA ILE A 3 0.00 -5.53 3.98
C ILE A 3 -0.11 -4.24 4.76
N PRO A 4 0.80 -3.27 4.57
CA PRO A 4 0.68 -2.00 5.27
C PRO A 4 -0.64 -1.32 4.96
N LYS A 5 -1.22 -0.68 5.96
CA LYS A 5 -2.49 -0.01 5.81
C LYS A 5 -2.32 1.48 6.03
N PRO A 6 -3.13 2.30 5.34
CA PRO A 6 -3.03 3.74 5.50
C PRO A 6 -3.49 4.19 6.88
N LYS A 7 -2.83 5.19 7.39
CA LYS A 7 -3.23 5.81 8.65
C LYS A 7 -4.25 6.91 8.39
N ALA A 8 -5.03 7.24 9.41
CA ALA A 8 -6.08 8.22 9.26
C ALA A 8 -5.55 9.58 8.82
N THR A 9 -4.37 9.96 9.28
CA THR A 9 -3.79 11.25 8.97
C THR A 9 -2.81 11.20 7.81
N GLU A 10 -2.64 10.04 7.20
CA GLU A 10 -1.66 9.85 6.15
C GLU A 10 -2.26 10.20 4.79
N THR A 11 -1.52 10.91 3.97
CA THR A 11 -1.96 11.20 2.60
C THR A 11 -1.67 10.01 1.70
N GLN A 12 -2.31 10.02 0.52
CA GLN A 12 -2.08 8.95 -0.44
C GLN A 12 -0.60 8.86 -0.81
N GLU A 13 0.01 10.01 -1.03
CA GLU A 13 1.40 10.04 -1.43
C GLU A 13 2.30 9.44 -0.34
N GLU A 14 2.03 9.81 0.89
CA GLU A 14 2.80 9.29 2.01
C GLU A 14 2.62 7.79 2.16
N PHE A 15 1.39 7.35 2.04
CA PHE A 15 1.12 5.93 2.15
C PHE A 15 1.77 5.13 1.03
N VAL A 16 1.62 5.61 -0.21
CA VAL A 16 2.18 4.89 -1.35
C VAL A 16 3.69 4.82 -1.24
N SER A 17 4.32 5.91 -0.82
CA SER A 17 5.77 5.92 -0.65
C SER A 17 6.20 4.88 0.39
N ARG A 18 5.52 4.84 1.53
CA ARG A 18 5.83 3.88 2.58
C ARG A 18 5.57 2.45 2.11
N CYS A 19 4.45 2.27 1.42
CA CYS A 19 4.05 0.96 0.91
C CYS A 19 5.09 0.42 -0.08
N MET A 20 5.57 1.28 -0.96
CA MET A 20 6.55 0.85 -1.96
C MET A 20 7.88 0.45 -1.34
N SER A 21 8.19 0.99 -0.17
CA SER A 21 9.44 0.68 0.52
C SER A 21 9.30 -0.43 1.54
N ASP A 22 8.10 -0.94 1.75
CA ASP A 22 7.86 -1.96 2.76
C ASP A 22 8.49 -3.28 2.35
N ASP A 23 9.23 -3.89 3.27
CA ASP A 23 9.93 -5.15 2.97
C ASP A 23 8.95 -6.24 2.58
N THR A 24 7.82 -6.33 3.25
CA THR A 24 6.81 -7.32 2.92
C THR A 24 6.34 -7.15 1.49
N MET A 25 6.09 -5.91 1.09
CA MET A 25 5.65 -5.63 -0.27
C MET A 25 6.73 -5.97 -1.29
N ILE A 26 7.97 -5.68 -0.96
CA ILE A 26 9.07 -5.97 -1.87
C ILE A 26 9.22 -7.48 -2.07
N ILE A 27 9.05 -8.23 -1.00
CA ILE A 27 9.15 -9.68 -1.06
C ILE A 27 7.97 -10.28 -1.82
N GLU A 28 6.75 -9.83 -1.52
CA GLU A 28 5.54 -10.40 -2.10
C GLU A 28 5.33 -9.94 -3.53
N TYR A 29 5.65 -8.70 -3.82
CA TYR A 29 5.43 -8.11 -5.14
C TYR A 29 6.75 -7.51 -5.61
N LYS A 30 7.56 -8.33 -6.24
CA LYS A 30 8.90 -7.91 -6.64
C LYS A 30 8.87 -6.87 -7.75
N ARG A 31 7.85 -6.91 -8.59
CA ARG A 31 7.72 -5.94 -9.66
C ARG A 31 7.22 -4.63 -9.12
N GLN A 32 7.89 -3.56 -9.51
CA GLN A 32 7.56 -2.23 -9.00
C GLN A 32 6.16 -1.80 -9.43
N ASP A 33 5.82 -2.02 -10.68
CA ASP A 33 4.51 -1.61 -11.19
C ASP A 33 3.39 -2.37 -10.49
N GLN A 34 3.58 -3.66 -10.22
CA GLN A 34 2.59 -4.44 -9.51
C GLN A 34 2.45 -3.95 -8.06
N ARG A 35 3.58 -3.66 -7.43
CA ARG A 35 3.57 -3.16 -6.06
C ARG A 35 2.81 -1.83 -5.99
N LEU A 36 3.06 -0.97 -6.95
CA LEU A 36 2.38 0.31 -7.00
C LEU A 36 0.87 0.14 -7.12
N ALA A 37 0.44 -0.77 -8.00
CA ALA A 37 -0.98 -1.02 -8.17
C ALA A 37 -1.62 -1.50 -6.88
N VAL A 38 -0.96 -2.41 -6.17
CA VAL A 38 -1.48 -2.92 -4.91
C VAL A 38 -1.58 -1.80 -3.88
N CYS A 39 -0.58 -0.93 -3.82
CA CYS A 39 -0.61 0.17 -2.89
C CYS A 39 -1.77 1.11 -3.17
N TYR A 40 -2.04 1.41 -4.43
CA TYR A 40 -3.17 2.27 -4.78
C TYR A 40 -4.50 1.62 -4.43
N VAL A 41 -4.63 0.34 -4.69
CA VAL A 41 -5.87 -0.37 -4.37
C VAL A 41 -6.09 -0.36 -2.87
N THR A 42 -5.04 -0.59 -2.10
CA THR A 42 -5.15 -0.58 -0.64
C THR A 42 -5.58 0.79 -0.15
N TRP A 43 -5.02 1.85 -0.73
CA TRP A 43 -5.41 3.20 -0.36
C TRP A 43 -6.88 3.46 -0.67
N ARG A 44 -7.32 3.06 -1.87
CA ARG A 44 -8.69 3.28 -2.29
C ARG A 44 -9.67 2.54 -1.39
N ASP A 45 -9.30 1.36 -0.94
CA ASP A 45 -10.21 0.51 -0.16
C ASP A 45 -10.18 0.82 1.33
N ARG A 46 -9.36 1.75 1.77
CA ARG A 46 -9.22 2.02 3.20
C ARG A 46 -10.53 2.44 3.85
N ASN A 47 -11.40 3.08 3.09
CA ASN A 47 -12.69 3.56 3.60
C ASN A 47 -13.84 2.61 3.27
N LYS A 48 -13.55 1.53 2.61
CA LYS A 48 -14.62 0.61 2.26
C LYS A 48 -15.06 -0.19 3.47
N LYS A 49 -16.35 -0.35 3.59
CA LYS A 49 -16.92 -1.15 4.67
C LYS A 49 -17.61 -2.34 4.07
N LYS A 50 -17.52 -3.42 4.80
CA LYS A 50 -18.17 -4.64 4.38
C LYS A 50 -19.61 -4.67 4.84
#